data_fddb55d5253b6b7e63e24a26fc0ee227
#
_entry.id   fddb55d5253b6b7e63e24a26fc0ee227
#
_cell.length_a   1.000
_cell.length_b   1.000
_cell.length_c   1.000
_cell.angle_alpha   90.00
_cell.angle_beta   90.00
_cell.angle_gamma   90.00
#
_symmetry.space_group_name_H-M   'P 1'
#
loop_
_entity.id
_entity.type
_entity.pdbx_description
1 polymer ?
#
loop_
_entity_poly.entity_id
_entity_poly.type
_entity_poly.pdbx_seq_one_letter_code
_entity_poly.pdbx_strand_id
1 'polypeptide(L)'
;MALIHEELYKGENTDTLNFSTYIKELAENLFQTYSLSSKNIHLNMDLEENALFNMDVAVPLGIIINELVSNSLKHAFPGRDSGEVRIELRREKNGKHKKECNKVTSFILAVSDNGIGIPENLKIEVAGSLGIQLITALVHQLDGELELNRNNGAEFIIKFSVREKSNQASHPAV
;
A
#
# COMPACT_ATOMS: atom_id res chain seq x y z
N MET A 1 8.89 -8.42 7.50
CA MET A 1 8.38 -9.83 7.51
C MET A 1 7.95 -10.29 8.89
N ALA A 2 8.68 -9.98 9.98
CA ALA A 2 8.28 -10.33 11.35
C ALA A 2 6.93 -9.74 11.80
N LEU A 3 6.62 -8.50 11.42
CA LEU A 3 5.36 -7.81 11.76
C LEU A 3 4.10 -8.50 11.24
N ILE A 4 4.16 -9.10 10.04
CA ILE A 4 3.02 -9.86 9.49
C ILE A 4 2.72 -11.08 10.35
N HIS A 5 3.76 -11.75 10.86
CA HIS A 5 3.61 -12.90 11.76
C HIS A 5 3.00 -12.51 13.10
N GLU A 6 3.35 -11.36 13.64
CA GLU A 6 2.88 -10.91 14.96
C GLU A 6 1.40 -10.53 14.95
N GLU A 7 0.93 -9.86 13.87
CA GLU A 7 -0.49 -9.53 13.68
C GLU A 7 -1.37 -10.75 13.40
N LEU A 8 -0.83 -11.79 12.73
CA LEU A 8 -1.56 -13.03 12.49
C LEU A 8 -1.86 -13.83 13.79
N TYR A 9 -0.98 -13.70 14.81
CA TYR A 9 -1.18 -14.41 16.09
C TYR A 9 -2.16 -13.71 17.02
N LYS A 10 -2.52 -12.45 16.80
CA LYS A 10 -3.47 -11.69 17.64
C LYS A 10 -4.94 -11.93 17.29
N GLY A 11 -5.23 -12.54 16.13
CA GLY A 11 -6.60 -12.77 15.66
C GLY A 11 -7.01 -14.23 15.78
N GLU A 12 -7.99 -14.53 16.64
CA GLU A 12 -8.66 -15.82 16.66
C GLU A 12 -9.32 -16.11 15.30
N ASN A 13 -8.75 -17.05 14.53
CA ASN A 13 -9.39 -17.73 13.39
C ASN A 13 -9.89 -16.86 12.20
N THR A 14 -9.28 -15.73 11.87
CA THR A 14 -9.63 -14.99 10.66
C THR A 14 -8.45 -14.99 9.68
N ASP A 15 -8.67 -15.53 8.47
CA ASP A 15 -7.72 -15.47 7.33
C ASP A 15 -7.47 -14.03 6.84
N THR A 16 -7.83 -13.01 7.62
CA THR A 16 -7.77 -11.59 7.24
C THR A 16 -7.01 -10.76 8.25
N LEU A 17 -6.24 -9.82 7.75
CA LEU A 17 -5.46 -8.83 8.49
C LEU A 17 -6.14 -7.46 8.42
N ASN A 18 -6.15 -6.69 9.51
CA ASN A 18 -6.47 -5.26 9.45
C ASN A 18 -5.29 -4.53 8.79
N PHE A 19 -5.46 -4.26 7.50
CA PHE A 19 -4.38 -3.75 6.67
C PHE A 19 -3.98 -2.32 7.04
N SER A 20 -4.92 -1.50 7.51
CA SER A 20 -4.62 -0.12 7.93
C SER A 20 -3.74 -0.07 9.18
N THR A 21 -3.99 -0.94 10.15
CA THR A 21 -3.12 -1.10 11.33
C THR A 21 -1.72 -1.58 10.91
N TYR A 22 -1.67 -2.58 10.03
CA TYR A 22 -0.42 -3.13 9.51
C TYR A 22 0.42 -2.08 8.76
N ILE A 23 -0.20 -1.29 7.86
CA ILE A 23 0.50 -0.21 7.13
C ILE A 23 1.10 0.80 8.11
N LYS A 24 0.33 1.19 9.12
CA LYS A 24 0.78 2.16 10.12
C LYS A 24 2.07 1.69 10.81
N GLU A 25 2.05 0.47 11.33
CA GLU A 25 3.23 -0.12 11.99
C GLU A 25 4.42 -0.26 11.04
N LEU A 26 4.17 -0.74 9.80
CA LEU A 26 5.20 -0.89 8.79
C LEU A 26 5.87 0.45 8.45
N ALA A 27 5.07 1.48 8.18
CA ALA A 27 5.57 2.79 7.81
C ALA A 27 6.32 3.48 8.95
N GLU A 28 5.82 3.39 10.19
CA GLU A 28 6.50 3.92 11.39
C GLU A 28 7.85 3.24 11.59
N ASN A 29 7.94 1.92 11.43
CA ASN A 29 9.21 1.18 11.54
C ASN A 29 10.20 1.55 10.43
N LEU A 30 9.73 1.76 9.19
CA LEU A 30 10.58 2.24 8.10
C LEU A 30 11.14 3.62 8.42
N PHE A 31 10.31 4.54 8.89
CA PHE A 31 10.75 5.87 9.29
C PHE A 31 11.78 5.83 10.42
N GLN A 32 11.59 4.98 11.43
CA GLN A 32 12.58 4.79 12.50
C GLN A 32 13.91 4.25 11.97
N THR A 33 13.84 3.27 11.05
CA THR A 33 15.04 2.62 10.48
C THR A 33 15.85 3.58 9.60
N TYR A 34 15.15 4.41 8.81
CA TYR A 34 15.76 5.38 7.91
C TYR A 34 15.86 6.78 8.51
N SER A 35 15.53 6.95 9.80
CA SER A 35 15.67 8.21 10.53
C SER A 35 17.03 8.81 10.29
N LEU A 36 17.11 9.67 9.31
CA LEU A 36 18.24 10.54 9.06
C LEU A 36 18.24 11.57 10.18
N SER A 37 19.09 11.38 11.17
CA SER A 37 19.20 12.13 12.42
C SER A 37 19.27 13.68 12.27
N SER A 38 19.22 14.22 11.06
CA SER A 38 19.31 15.64 10.72
C SER A 38 18.22 16.15 9.81
N LYS A 39 17.30 15.30 9.30
CA LYS A 39 16.25 15.71 8.36
C LYS A 39 14.87 15.63 9.00
N ASN A 40 14.06 16.68 8.81
CA ASN A 40 12.68 16.75 9.29
C ASN A 40 11.73 16.21 8.20
N ILE A 41 11.75 14.89 7.95
CA ILE A 41 10.83 14.25 7.02
C ILE A 41 9.62 13.76 7.80
N HIS A 42 8.43 14.21 7.39
CA HIS A 42 7.18 13.85 8.02
C HIS A 42 6.49 12.68 7.29
N LEU A 43 5.88 11.80 8.06
CA LEU A 43 4.97 10.77 7.58
C LEU A 43 3.54 11.23 7.77
N ASN A 44 2.78 11.29 6.69
CA ASN A 44 1.35 11.57 6.71
C ASN A 44 0.58 10.33 6.22
N MET A 45 -0.44 9.90 6.98
CA MET A 45 -1.23 8.72 6.63
C MET A 45 -2.71 9.03 6.69
N ASP A 46 -3.43 8.73 5.58
CA ASP A 46 -4.89 8.77 5.48
C ASP A 46 -5.37 7.37 5.06
N LEU A 47 -5.78 6.57 6.02
CA LEU A 47 -6.03 5.15 5.85
C LEU A 47 -7.50 4.82 6.09
N GLU A 48 -8.11 4.12 5.14
CA GLU A 48 -9.48 3.60 5.26
C GLU A 48 -9.63 2.73 6.50
N GLU A 49 -10.55 3.08 7.38
CA GLU A 49 -10.83 2.30 8.58
C GLU A 49 -11.39 0.91 8.22
N ASN A 50 -10.95 -0.12 8.95
CA ASN A 50 -11.43 -1.50 8.77
C ASN A 50 -11.18 -2.10 7.37
N ALA A 51 -10.08 -1.76 6.73
CA ALA A 51 -9.63 -2.43 5.51
C ALA A 51 -9.11 -3.84 5.86
N LEU A 52 -9.98 -4.84 5.79
CA LEU A 52 -9.65 -6.24 6.09
C LEU A 52 -9.26 -6.96 4.79
N PHE A 53 -8.01 -7.37 4.68
CA PHE A 53 -7.49 -8.09 3.52
C PHE A 53 -6.97 -9.47 3.93
N ASN A 54 -7.12 -10.44 3.03
CA ASN A 54 -6.44 -11.72 3.16
C ASN A 54 -4.94 -11.57 2.83
N MET A 55 -4.15 -12.59 3.13
CA MET A 55 -2.70 -12.55 2.94
C MET A 55 -2.28 -12.43 1.48
N ASP A 56 -3.09 -12.95 0.55
CA ASP A 56 -2.80 -12.86 -0.90
C ASP A 56 -2.85 -11.42 -1.41
N VAL A 57 -3.56 -10.53 -0.70
CA VAL A 57 -3.63 -9.09 -0.98
C VAL A 57 -2.69 -8.31 -0.06
N ALA A 58 -2.70 -8.60 1.24
CA ALA A 58 -1.94 -7.84 2.23
C ALA A 58 -0.43 -7.92 2.04
N VAL A 59 0.11 -9.11 1.71
CA VAL A 59 1.56 -9.32 1.54
C VAL A 59 2.10 -8.54 0.33
N PRO A 60 1.54 -8.67 -0.89
CA PRO A 60 1.98 -7.87 -2.03
C PRO A 60 1.92 -6.37 -1.77
N LEU A 61 0.83 -5.86 -1.20
CA LEU A 61 0.69 -4.44 -0.89
C LEU A 61 1.71 -3.97 0.16
N GLY A 62 1.99 -4.78 1.18
CA GLY A 62 3.02 -4.48 2.18
C GLY A 62 4.42 -4.36 1.58
N ILE A 63 4.77 -5.25 0.64
CA ILE A 63 6.05 -5.19 -0.09
C ILE A 63 6.11 -3.93 -0.96
N ILE A 64 5.02 -3.59 -1.66
CA ILE A 64 4.94 -2.38 -2.48
C ILE A 64 5.16 -1.14 -1.63
N ILE A 65 4.48 -1.02 -0.49
CA ILE A 65 4.65 0.12 0.44
C ILE A 65 6.08 0.18 0.97
N ASN A 66 6.65 -0.95 1.36
CA ASN A 66 8.04 -1.01 1.83
C ASN A 66 9.02 -0.46 0.77
N GLU A 67 8.88 -0.88 -0.49
CA GLU A 67 9.73 -0.41 -1.59
C GLU A 67 9.53 1.08 -1.88
N LEU A 68 8.29 1.55 -1.97
CA LEU A 68 7.98 2.95 -2.30
C LEU A 68 8.43 3.89 -1.18
N VAL A 69 8.10 3.60 0.09
CA VAL A 69 8.49 4.43 1.23
C VAL A 69 10.00 4.45 1.40
N SER A 70 10.67 3.29 1.32
CA SER A 70 12.13 3.24 1.45
C SER A 70 12.85 3.98 0.31
N ASN A 71 12.29 3.94 -0.93
CA ASN A 71 12.81 4.71 -2.05
C ASN A 71 12.66 6.22 -1.82
N SER A 72 11.51 6.67 -1.35
CA SER A 72 11.30 8.08 -1.01
C SER A 72 12.27 8.54 0.06
N LEU A 73 12.45 7.79 1.16
CA LEU A 73 13.37 8.14 2.24
C LEU A 73 14.84 8.18 1.79
N LYS A 74 15.24 7.30 0.86
CA LYS A 74 16.61 7.24 0.35
C LYS A 74 16.92 8.29 -0.72
N HIS A 75 15.94 8.59 -1.58
CA HIS A 75 16.22 9.24 -2.86
C HIS A 75 15.46 10.55 -3.09
N ALA A 76 14.32 10.77 -2.41
CA ALA A 76 13.49 11.93 -2.72
C ALA A 76 14.02 13.26 -2.16
N PHE A 77 14.86 13.25 -1.12
CA PHE A 77 15.24 14.45 -0.39
C PHE A 77 16.77 14.72 -0.36
N PRO A 78 17.52 14.61 -1.46
CA PRO A 78 18.93 14.98 -1.48
C PRO A 78 19.08 16.48 -1.28
N GLY A 79 19.93 16.90 -0.31
CA GLY A 79 20.18 18.33 -0.04
C GLY A 79 19.00 19.10 0.54
N ARG A 80 17.92 18.44 0.98
CA ARG A 80 16.78 19.06 1.66
C ARG A 80 16.77 18.66 3.12
N ASP A 81 16.44 19.63 3.98
CA ASP A 81 16.33 19.43 5.44
C ASP A 81 14.92 19.01 5.89
N SER A 82 13.94 19.13 5.01
CA SER A 82 12.54 18.79 5.29
C SER A 82 11.84 18.19 4.08
N GLY A 83 10.80 17.40 4.34
CA GLY A 83 9.95 16.81 3.32
C GLY A 83 8.77 16.06 3.93
N GLU A 84 7.93 15.51 3.07
CA GLU A 84 6.78 14.71 3.44
C GLU A 84 6.71 13.45 2.57
N VAL A 85 6.42 12.32 3.22
CA VAL A 85 5.98 11.08 2.56
C VAL A 85 4.56 10.83 3.02
N ARG A 86 3.67 10.58 2.07
CA ARG A 86 2.25 10.37 2.33
C ARG A 86 1.80 9.01 1.84
N ILE A 87 0.96 8.34 2.64
CA ILE A 87 0.31 7.07 2.32
C ILE A 87 -1.19 7.26 2.45
N GLU A 88 -1.92 7.00 1.39
CA GLU A 88 -3.38 7.02 1.37
C GLU A 88 -3.93 5.65 0.99
N LEU A 89 -4.91 5.17 1.74
CA LEU A 89 -5.70 4.00 1.38
C LEU A 89 -7.18 4.37 1.46
N ARG A 90 -7.91 4.26 0.37
CA ARG A 90 -9.33 4.60 0.33
C ARG A 90 -10.13 3.61 -0.49
N ARG A 91 -11.40 3.44 -0.15
CA ARG A 91 -12.35 2.73 -0.99
C ARG A 91 -12.75 3.61 -2.16
N GLU A 92 -12.79 3.01 -3.36
CA GLU A 92 -13.39 3.69 -4.50
C GLU A 92 -14.93 3.63 -4.36
N LYS A 93 -15.57 4.80 -4.38
CA LYS A 93 -17.02 4.89 -4.34
C LYS A 93 -17.58 4.49 -5.70
N ASN A 94 -17.74 3.21 -5.96
CA ASN A 94 -18.42 2.73 -7.15
C ASN A 94 -19.92 3.03 -7.02
N GLY A 95 -20.39 4.04 -7.76
CA GLY A 95 -21.80 4.26 -7.99
C GLY A 95 -22.37 3.19 -8.90
N LYS A 96 -22.84 2.08 -8.31
CA LYS A 96 -23.96 1.23 -8.72
C LYS A 96 -23.79 -0.16 -8.10
N HIS A 97 -24.56 -0.38 -7.04
CA HIS A 97 -24.76 -1.72 -6.48
C HIS A 97 -25.42 -2.62 -7.54
N LYS A 98 -24.67 -3.54 -8.11
CA LYS A 98 -25.30 -4.78 -8.60
C LYS A 98 -25.43 -5.70 -7.40
N LYS A 99 -26.70 -5.96 -7.04
CA LYS A 99 -27.10 -7.06 -6.16
C LYS A 99 -26.68 -8.37 -6.81
N GLU A 100 -25.57 -8.93 -6.37
CA GLU A 100 -25.26 -10.35 -6.63
C GLU A 100 -24.18 -10.84 -5.68
N CYS A 101 -24.17 -12.11 -5.42
CA CYS A 101 -23.56 -12.93 -4.38
C CYS A 101 -22.01 -12.88 -4.22
N ASN A 102 -21.31 -11.95 -4.90
CA ASN A 102 -19.87 -11.72 -4.77
C ASN A 102 -19.62 -10.21 -4.73
N LYS A 103 -19.58 -9.66 -3.53
CA LYS A 103 -19.28 -8.23 -3.35
C LYS A 103 -17.80 -8.00 -3.63
N VAL A 104 -17.49 -7.33 -4.72
CA VAL A 104 -16.16 -6.84 -5.05
C VAL A 104 -16.05 -5.40 -4.61
N THR A 105 -15.06 -5.09 -3.81
CA THR A 105 -14.78 -3.73 -3.35
C THR A 105 -13.47 -3.26 -3.95
N SER A 106 -13.49 -2.13 -4.65
CA SER A 106 -12.30 -1.51 -5.22
C SER A 106 -11.65 -0.56 -4.23
N PHE A 107 -10.33 -0.56 -4.21
CA PHE A 107 -9.50 0.29 -3.37
C PHE A 107 -8.45 1.03 -4.20
N ILE A 108 -8.05 2.17 -3.69
CA ILE A 108 -6.93 2.96 -4.20
C ILE A 108 -5.92 3.09 -3.07
N LEU A 109 -4.70 2.63 -3.32
CA LEU A 109 -3.53 2.89 -2.51
C LEU A 109 -2.67 3.91 -3.23
N ALA A 110 -2.36 5.03 -2.59
CA ALA A 110 -1.42 6.02 -3.09
C ALA A 110 -0.25 6.17 -2.12
N VAL A 111 0.97 6.20 -2.65
CA VAL A 111 2.19 6.53 -1.90
C VAL A 111 2.89 7.66 -2.64
N SER A 112 3.10 8.78 -1.96
CA SER A 112 3.68 9.97 -2.56
C SER A 112 4.75 10.61 -1.68
N ASP A 113 5.63 11.36 -2.32
CA ASP A 113 6.57 12.26 -1.67
C ASP A 113 6.58 13.63 -2.37
N ASN A 114 6.99 14.67 -1.64
CA ASN A 114 7.19 16.00 -2.17
C ASN A 114 8.67 16.31 -2.47
N GLY A 115 9.42 15.27 -2.82
CA GLY A 115 10.85 15.33 -3.09
C GLY A 115 11.23 15.90 -4.45
N ILE A 116 12.38 15.49 -4.96
CA ILE A 116 12.89 15.94 -6.27
C ILE A 116 12.14 15.32 -7.46
N GLY A 117 11.29 14.31 -7.19
CA GLY A 117 10.55 13.58 -8.22
C GLY A 117 11.39 12.56 -8.99
N ILE A 118 10.75 11.94 -9.97
CA ILE A 118 11.35 10.94 -10.85
C ILE A 118 11.53 11.57 -12.24
N PRO A 119 12.75 11.52 -12.84
CA PRO A 119 13.00 12.07 -14.17
C PRO A 119 12.08 11.49 -15.25
N GLU A 120 11.64 12.34 -16.20
CA GLU A 120 10.69 11.92 -17.26
C GLU A 120 11.25 10.85 -18.20
N ASN A 121 12.57 10.81 -18.39
CA ASN A 121 13.23 9.80 -19.21
C ASN A 121 13.25 8.41 -18.56
N LEU A 122 12.91 8.29 -17.28
CA LEU A 122 12.74 7.05 -16.55
C LEU A 122 11.33 6.49 -16.84
N LYS A 123 11.20 5.67 -17.89
CA LYS A 123 9.95 4.93 -18.13
C LYS A 123 9.84 3.80 -17.12
N ILE A 124 8.70 3.70 -16.44
CA ILE A 124 8.42 2.63 -15.43
C ILE A 124 8.62 1.24 -16.05
N GLU A 125 8.23 1.07 -17.32
CA GLU A 125 8.30 -0.19 -18.06
C GLU A 125 9.73 -0.61 -18.45
N VAL A 126 10.66 0.33 -18.54
CA VAL A 126 12.00 0.10 -19.10
C VAL A 126 13.12 0.44 -18.12
N ALA A 127 12.87 1.26 -17.13
CA ALA A 127 13.88 1.74 -16.20
C ALA A 127 14.00 0.84 -14.98
N GLY A 128 14.64 -0.18 -15.19
CA GLY A 128 15.21 -1.22 -14.45
C GLY A 128 15.80 -0.99 -13.10
N SER A 129 15.17 -0.27 -12.16
CA SER A 129 15.46 -0.60 -10.78
C SER A 129 14.68 -1.87 -10.43
N LEU A 130 15.34 -2.82 -9.81
CA LEU A 130 14.73 -4.07 -9.37
C LEU A 130 13.44 -3.82 -8.55
N GLY A 131 13.40 -2.73 -7.78
CA GLY A 131 12.24 -2.32 -6.99
C GLY A 131 11.02 -1.98 -7.86
N ILE A 132 11.17 -1.24 -8.93
CA ILE A 132 10.05 -0.89 -9.84
C ILE A 132 9.53 -2.14 -10.57
N GLN A 133 10.43 -3.04 -10.99
CA GLN A 133 10.03 -4.31 -11.60
C GLN A 133 9.24 -5.16 -10.61
N LEU A 134 9.67 -5.22 -9.36
CA LEU A 134 8.97 -5.93 -8.29
C LEU A 134 7.57 -5.32 -8.05
N ILE A 135 7.46 -3.99 -7.93
CA ILE A 135 6.18 -3.30 -7.76
C ILE A 135 5.23 -3.63 -8.91
N THR A 136 5.69 -3.53 -10.16
CA THR A 136 4.88 -3.83 -11.35
C THR A 136 4.39 -5.28 -11.33
N ALA A 137 5.26 -6.23 -11.00
CA ALA A 137 4.90 -7.65 -10.92
C ALA A 137 3.85 -7.91 -9.82
N LEU A 138 4.00 -7.28 -8.65
CA LEU A 138 3.06 -7.45 -7.54
C LEU A 138 1.70 -6.79 -7.83
N VAL A 139 1.68 -5.62 -8.48
CA VAL A 139 0.44 -4.99 -8.93
C VAL A 139 -0.28 -5.86 -9.94
N HIS A 140 0.45 -6.46 -10.89
CA HIS A 140 -0.12 -7.42 -11.83
C HIS A 140 -0.67 -8.67 -11.12
N GLN A 141 0.02 -9.18 -10.09
CA GLN A 141 -0.48 -10.31 -9.27
C GLN A 141 -1.81 -9.99 -8.59
N LEU A 142 -2.05 -8.72 -8.27
CA LEU A 142 -3.30 -8.23 -7.67
C LEU A 142 -4.40 -7.94 -8.70
N ASP A 143 -4.18 -8.23 -9.99
CA ASP A 143 -5.03 -7.79 -11.10
C ASP A 143 -5.31 -6.27 -11.05
N GLY A 144 -4.32 -5.50 -10.59
CA GLY A 144 -4.40 -4.07 -10.35
C GLY A 144 -3.82 -3.22 -11.48
N GLU A 145 -4.01 -1.92 -11.36
CA GLU A 145 -3.44 -0.90 -12.25
C GLU A 145 -2.46 -0.03 -11.47
N LEU A 146 -1.32 0.31 -12.11
CA LEU A 146 -0.29 1.20 -11.56
C LEU A 146 -0.20 2.46 -12.40
N GLU A 147 -0.34 3.61 -11.75
CA GLU A 147 -0.12 4.93 -12.33
C GLU A 147 1.04 5.63 -11.59
N LEU A 148 1.88 6.36 -12.33
CA LEU A 148 2.89 7.26 -11.76
C LEU A 148 2.60 8.70 -12.16
N ASN A 149 2.38 9.53 -11.15
CA ASN A 149 2.28 10.98 -11.28
C ASN A 149 3.60 11.62 -10.83
N ARG A 150 4.15 12.54 -11.64
CA ARG A 150 5.45 13.19 -11.42
C ARG A 150 5.33 14.68 -11.05
N ASN A 151 4.13 15.12 -10.69
CA ASN A 151 3.89 16.52 -10.32
C ASN A 151 4.28 16.76 -8.86
N ASN A 152 5.25 17.66 -8.62
CA ASN A 152 5.72 18.05 -7.29
C ASN A 152 6.27 16.91 -6.42
N GLY A 153 7.09 16.02 -6.99
CA GLY A 153 7.63 14.83 -6.35
C GLY A 153 7.28 13.58 -7.13
N ALA A 154 7.12 12.46 -6.45
CA ALA A 154 6.65 11.22 -7.05
C ALA A 154 5.38 10.74 -6.34
N GLU A 155 4.37 10.31 -7.11
CA GLU A 155 3.16 9.69 -6.57
C GLU A 155 2.85 8.42 -7.36
N PHE A 156 2.83 7.30 -6.66
CA PHE A 156 2.42 6.01 -7.19
C PHE A 156 1.00 5.71 -6.74
N ILE A 157 0.11 5.46 -7.70
CA ILE A 157 -1.29 5.16 -7.46
C ILE A 157 -1.56 3.74 -7.92
N ILE A 158 -2.02 2.89 -7.02
CA ILE A 158 -2.36 1.48 -7.26
C ILE A 158 -3.87 1.31 -7.07
N LYS A 159 -4.55 0.90 -8.13
CA LYS A 159 -5.97 0.55 -8.10
C LYS A 159 -6.10 -0.96 -8.10
N PHE A 160 -6.85 -1.51 -7.17
CA PHE A 160 -7.05 -2.96 -7.04
C PHE A 160 -8.43 -3.28 -6.48
N SER A 161 -8.84 -4.54 -6.60
CA SER A 161 -10.15 -4.98 -6.12
C SER A 161 -10.04 -6.19 -5.22
N VAL A 162 -10.83 -6.22 -4.15
CA VAL A 162 -10.88 -7.30 -3.19
C VAL A 162 -12.26 -7.95 -3.21
N ARG A 163 -12.31 -9.28 -3.26
CA ARG A 163 -13.57 -10.02 -3.11
C ARG A 163 -13.82 -10.27 -1.64
N GLU A 164 -14.95 -9.80 -1.13
CA GLU A 164 -15.39 -10.15 0.22
C GLU A 164 -15.87 -11.61 0.20
N LYS A 165 -15.24 -12.48 1.00
CA LYS A 165 -15.77 -13.82 1.24
C LYS A 165 -17.09 -13.66 1.98
N SER A 166 -18.23 -14.10 1.39
CA SER A 166 -19.49 -14.24 2.09
C SER A 166 -19.30 -15.26 3.21
N ASN A 167 -19.42 -14.84 4.46
CA ASN A 167 -19.60 -15.76 5.58
C ASN A 167 -20.90 -16.56 5.33
N GLN A 168 -20.78 -17.73 4.73
CA GLN A 168 -21.85 -18.73 4.84
C GLN A 168 -21.85 -19.19 6.30
N ALA A 169 -22.73 -18.59 7.09
CA ALA A 169 -23.12 -19.16 8.38
C ALA A 169 -23.61 -20.58 8.08
N SER A 170 -22.81 -21.56 8.47
CA SER A 170 -23.24 -22.95 8.56
C SER A 170 -24.38 -23.01 9.58
N HIS A 171 -25.60 -23.09 9.08
CA HIS A 171 -26.74 -23.51 9.89
C HIS A 171 -26.49 -24.96 10.30
N PRO A 172 -26.43 -25.30 11.56
CA PRO A 172 -26.50 -26.71 11.96
C PRO A 172 -27.89 -27.21 11.61
N ALA A 173 -27.97 -28.22 10.77
CA ALA A 173 -29.18 -28.97 10.55
C ALA A 173 -29.58 -29.66 11.89
N VAL A 174 -30.78 -29.42 12.30
CA VAL A 174 -31.46 -30.12 13.38
C VAL A 174 -31.81 -31.52 12.95
#